data_302ebd564e3fcc0131d7ea1fa837fa1d
#
_entry.id   302ebd564e3fcc0131d7ea1fa837fa1d
#
_cell.length_a   1.000
_cell.length_b   1.000
_cell.length_c   1.000
_cell.angle_alpha   90.00
_cell.angle_beta   90.00
_cell.angle_gamma   90.00
#
_symmetry.space_group_name_H-M   'P 1'
#
loop_
_entity.id
_entity.type
_entity.pdbx_description
1 polymer ?
#
loop_
_entity_poly.entity_id
_entity_poly.type
_entity_poly.pdbx_seq_one_letter_code
_entity_poly.pdbx_strand_id
1 'polypeptide(L)'
;RIGIVGASNGGLLVAAAMVQRPELFQAVVCAVPLTDMLRYAEFSIARLWLAEYGDPKEPADAAILRAYSPYHNVRDGAKYPATLLLTAESDARVDPMHARKFAARLSEATSGHAPILLHVEPQAGHGAGKPRSKQIEELADRWSFLFATLGLRDADVKEKDQTV
;
A
#
# COMPACT_ATOMS: atom_id res chain seq x y z
N ARG A 1 -6.73 -15.58 -9.70
CA ARG A 1 -6.98 -14.43 -8.80
C ARG A 1 -5.76 -14.26 -7.93
N ILE A 2 -5.10 -13.11 -8.00
CA ILE A 2 -3.89 -12.81 -7.21
C ILE A 2 -4.21 -11.65 -6.27
N GLY A 3 -3.99 -11.89 -4.98
CA GLY A 3 -3.93 -10.83 -3.97
C GLY A 3 -2.47 -10.63 -3.55
N ILE A 4 -2.06 -9.38 -3.37
CA ILE A 4 -0.72 -9.03 -2.88
C ILE A 4 -0.81 -8.16 -1.64
N VAL A 5 0.12 -8.40 -0.70
CA VAL A 5 0.19 -7.69 0.58
C VAL A 5 1.62 -7.22 0.81
N GLY A 6 1.79 -5.96 1.17
CA GLY A 6 3.10 -5.41 1.51
C GLY A 6 3.02 -4.28 2.52
N ALA A 7 4.07 -4.12 3.31
CA ALA A 7 4.16 -3.07 4.31
C ALA A 7 5.51 -2.34 4.22
N SER A 8 5.51 -1.03 4.51
CA SER A 8 6.71 -0.20 4.48
C SER A 8 7.39 -0.24 3.09
N ASN A 9 8.64 -0.67 2.99
CA ASN A 9 9.29 -0.94 1.69
C ASN A 9 8.55 -2.01 0.86
N GLY A 10 7.98 -3.05 1.50
CA GLY A 10 7.07 -3.99 0.85
C GLY A 10 5.78 -3.33 0.35
N GLY A 11 5.32 -2.27 1.01
CA GLY A 11 4.24 -1.40 0.55
C GLY A 11 4.60 -0.65 -0.72
N LEU A 12 5.82 -0.13 -0.82
CA LEU A 12 6.35 0.45 -2.07
C LEU A 12 6.33 -0.60 -3.20
N LEU A 13 6.84 -1.81 -2.92
CA LEU A 13 6.89 -2.90 -3.90
C LEU A 13 5.50 -3.22 -4.47
N VAL A 14 4.51 -3.49 -3.60
CA VAL A 14 3.17 -3.88 -4.08
C VAL A 14 2.43 -2.73 -4.76
N ALA A 15 2.64 -1.48 -4.31
CA ALA A 15 2.08 -0.30 -4.96
C ALA A 15 2.70 -0.08 -6.34
N ALA A 16 4.02 -0.23 -6.49
CA ALA A 16 4.71 -0.11 -7.77
C ALA A 16 4.28 -1.21 -8.75
N ALA A 17 4.19 -2.46 -8.29
CA ALA A 17 3.71 -3.57 -9.11
C ALA A 17 2.27 -3.33 -9.61
N MET A 18 1.39 -2.87 -8.71
CA MET A 18 -0.01 -2.57 -9.03
C MET A 18 -0.16 -1.47 -10.09
N VAL A 19 0.57 -0.37 -9.99
CA VAL A 19 0.43 0.73 -10.97
C VAL A 19 1.05 0.38 -12.32
N GLN A 20 2.06 -0.49 -12.36
CA GLN A 20 2.68 -0.97 -13.59
C GLN A 20 1.81 -2.01 -14.30
N ARG A 21 1.24 -2.96 -13.58
CA ARG A 21 0.47 -4.09 -14.12
C ARG A 21 -0.82 -4.32 -13.32
N PRO A 22 -1.76 -3.36 -13.31
CA PRO A 22 -2.99 -3.45 -12.51
C PRO A 22 -3.85 -4.67 -12.85
N GLU A 23 -3.81 -5.13 -14.09
CA GLU A 23 -4.59 -6.26 -14.59
C GLU A 23 -4.17 -7.63 -14.01
N LEU A 24 -3.00 -7.73 -13.40
CA LEU A 24 -2.52 -8.97 -12.78
C LEU A 24 -3.14 -9.23 -11.41
N PHE A 25 -3.65 -8.20 -10.76
CA PHE A 25 -4.07 -8.26 -9.36
C PHE A 25 -5.58 -8.05 -9.22
N GLN A 26 -6.18 -8.77 -8.30
CA GLN A 26 -7.58 -8.57 -7.92
C GLN A 26 -7.71 -7.80 -6.61
N ALA A 27 -6.74 -7.97 -5.71
CA ALA A 27 -6.71 -7.30 -4.41
C ALA A 27 -5.29 -6.87 -4.05
N VAL A 28 -5.15 -5.67 -3.49
CA VAL A 28 -3.86 -5.15 -3.01
C VAL A 28 -4.04 -4.59 -1.60
N VAL A 29 -3.25 -5.07 -0.65
CA VAL A 29 -3.14 -4.49 0.68
C VAL A 29 -1.78 -3.82 0.81
N CYS A 30 -1.79 -2.51 1.02
CA CYS A 30 -0.62 -1.66 1.00
C CYS A 30 -0.53 -0.90 2.34
N ALA A 31 0.28 -1.40 3.27
CA ALA A 31 0.37 -0.86 4.62
C ALA A 31 1.60 0.05 4.78
N VAL A 32 1.41 1.20 5.40
CA VAL A 32 2.43 2.22 5.71
C VAL A 32 3.45 2.40 4.57
N PRO A 33 3.00 2.60 3.31
CA PRO A 33 3.84 2.51 2.13
C PRO A 33 4.60 3.79 1.84
N LEU A 34 5.76 3.66 1.17
CA LEU A 34 6.38 4.77 0.46
C LEU A 34 5.82 4.82 -0.97
N THR A 35 5.09 5.87 -1.32
CA THR A 35 4.45 5.97 -2.64
C THR A 35 4.88 7.18 -3.45
N ASP A 36 5.34 8.25 -2.82
CA ASP A 36 5.89 9.43 -3.48
C ASP A 36 7.42 9.45 -3.32
N MET A 37 8.11 8.82 -4.25
CA MET A 37 9.57 8.67 -4.17
C MET A 37 10.34 9.94 -4.53
N LEU A 38 9.70 10.92 -5.15
CA LEU A 38 10.36 12.22 -5.41
C LEU A 38 10.38 13.13 -4.20
N ARG A 39 9.58 12.85 -3.18
CA ARG A 39 9.52 13.64 -1.95
C ARG A 39 9.79 12.84 -0.69
N TYR A 40 10.09 11.56 -0.80
CA TYR A 40 10.23 10.71 0.37
C TYR A 40 11.21 11.25 1.41
N ALA A 41 12.32 11.83 0.94
CA ALA A 41 13.38 12.35 1.81
C ALA A 41 13.04 13.68 2.53
N GLU A 42 11.90 14.30 2.19
CA GLU A 42 11.45 15.55 2.82
C GLU A 42 10.70 15.32 4.14
N PHE A 43 10.29 14.08 4.44
CA PHE A 43 9.41 13.74 5.55
C PHE A 43 10.05 12.81 6.55
N SER A 44 9.77 13.04 7.83
CA SER A 44 10.18 12.19 8.95
C SER A 44 11.68 11.84 8.91
N ILE A 45 12.03 10.57 9.14
CA ILE A 45 13.42 10.08 9.13
C ILE A 45 13.89 9.62 7.73
N ALA A 46 13.04 9.71 6.72
CA ALA A 46 13.28 9.06 5.43
C ALA A 46 14.52 9.59 4.67
N ARG A 47 15.00 10.80 5.00
CA ARG A 47 16.30 11.29 4.51
C ARG A 47 17.48 10.38 4.86
N LEU A 48 17.34 9.52 5.86
CA LEU A 48 18.37 8.54 6.21
C LEU A 48 18.50 7.41 5.19
N TRP A 49 17.55 7.30 4.26
CA TRP A 49 17.51 6.25 3.24
C TRP A 49 18.05 6.70 1.88
N LEU A 50 18.70 7.86 1.82
CA LEU A 50 19.34 8.37 0.59
C LEU A 50 20.36 7.38 0.00
N ALA A 51 21.10 6.69 0.88
CA ALA A 51 22.06 5.67 0.43
C ALA A 51 21.39 4.42 -0.16
N GLU A 52 20.12 4.16 0.20
CA GLU A 52 19.36 3.00 -0.29
C GLU A 52 18.61 3.30 -1.59
N TYR A 53 17.91 4.46 -1.64
CA TYR A 53 17.03 4.79 -2.77
C TYR A 53 17.62 5.81 -3.75
N GLY A 54 18.60 6.61 -3.34
CA GLY A 54 19.12 7.75 -4.09
C GLY A 54 18.52 9.09 -3.63
N ASP A 55 19.17 10.18 -4.00
CA ASP A 55 18.75 11.54 -3.63
C ASP A 55 17.78 12.11 -4.70
N PRO A 56 16.52 12.42 -4.34
CA PRO A 56 15.58 13.04 -5.28
C PRO A 56 16.03 14.41 -5.82
N LYS A 57 17.02 15.04 -5.20
CA LYS A 57 17.59 16.32 -5.66
C LYS A 57 18.64 16.14 -6.75
N GLU A 58 19.20 14.95 -6.86
CA GLU A 58 20.15 14.61 -7.92
C GLU A 58 19.37 14.19 -9.18
N PRO A 59 19.57 14.85 -10.34
CA PRO A 59 18.76 14.57 -11.53
C PRO A 59 18.78 13.11 -12.00
N ALA A 60 19.92 12.42 -11.86
CA ALA A 60 20.04 11.01 -12.24
C ALA A 60 19.21 10.11 -11.33
N ASP A 61 19.28 10.31 -10.01
CA ASP A 61 18.51 9.55 -9.03
C ASP A 61 17.02 9.87 -9.12
N ALA A 62 16.67 11.14 -9.31
CA ALA A 62 15.28 11.56 -9.50
C ALA A 62 14.62 10.87 -10.70
N ALA A 63 15.35 10.68 -11.80
CA ALA A 63 14.85 9.95 -12.97
C ALA A 63 14.56 8.49 -12.63
N ILE A 64 15.45 7.82 -11.91
CA ILE A 64 15.29 6.43 -11.45
C ILE A 64 14.10 6.32 -10.48
N LEU A 65 14.06 7.20 -9.47
CA LEU A 65 12.98 7.24 -8.48
C LEU A 65 11.61 7.46 -9.13
N ARG A 66 11.53 8.38 -10.08
CA ARG A 66 10.31 8.66 -10.84
C ARG A 66 9.83 7.44 -11.62
N ALA A 67 10.74 6.65 -12.19
CA ALA A 67 10.40 5.52 -13.03
C ALA A 67 9.58 4.44 -12.29
N TYR A 68 9.80 4.28 -10.96
CA TYR A 68 9.04 3.31 -10.17
C TYR A 68 8.16 3.92 -9.08
N SER A 69 8.17 5.24 -8.89
CA SER A 69 7.35 5.92 -7.87
C SER A 69 5.86 5.65 -8.08
N PRO A 70 5.17 4.96 -7.17
CA PRO A 70 3.77 4.57 -7.37
C PRO A 70 2.86 5.77 -7.67
N TYR A 71 2.96 6.81 -6.86
CA TYR A 71 2.13 8.03 -7.00
C TYR A 71 2.26 8.68 -8.38
N HIS A 72 3.49 8.76 -8.91
CA HIS A 72 3.77 9.44 -10.19
C HIS A 72 3.44 8.57 -11.42
N ASN A 73 3.27 7.26 -11.21
CA ASN A 73 2.96 6.32 -12.28
C ASN A 73 1.48 5.89 -12.30
N VAL A 74 0.62 6.53 -11.49
CA VAL A 74 -0.83 6.36 -11.61
C VAL A 74 -1.31 6.96 -12.93
N ARG A 75 -2.00 6.17 -13.74
CA ARG A 75 -2.53 6.55 -15.05
C ARG A 75 -4.03 6.80 -14.96
N ASP A 76 -4.47 7.93 -15.50
CA ASP A 76 -5.89 8.24 -15.61
C ASP A 76 -6.60 7.27 -16.54
N GLY A 77 -7.80 6.87 -16.18
CA GLY A 77 -8.62 5.93 -16.94
C GLY A 77 -8.20 4.46 -16.83
N ALA A 78 -7.12 4.13 -16.10
CA ALA A 78 -6.77 2.75 -15.82
C ALA A 78 -7.79 2.10 -14.84
N LYS A 79 -7.97 0.79 -14.97
CA LYS A 79 -8.79 0.01 -14.01
C LYS A 79 -7.87 -0.58 -12.93
N TYR A 80 -7.84 0.08 -11.78
CA TYR A 80 -7.07 -0.43 -10.65
C TYR A 80 -7.84 -1.52 -9.89
N PRO A 81 -7.14 -2.52 -9.32
CA PRO A 81 -7.75 -3.56 -8.49
C PRO A 81 -8.30 -2.98 -7.18
N ALA A 82 -9.11 -3.77 -6.49
CA ALA A 82 -9.51 -3.44 -5.12
C ALA A 82 -8.26 -3.21 -4.26
N THR A 83 -8.17 -2.05 -3.63
CA THR A 83 -6.98 -1.62 -2.91
C THR A 83 -7.33 -1.14 -1.51
N LEU A 84 -6.68 -1.72 -0.50
CA LEU A 84 -6.72 -1.25 0.88
C LEU A 84 -5.39 -0.63 1.25
N LEU A 85 -5.39 0.66 1.48
CA LEU A 85 -4.25 1.40 2.03
C LEU A 85 -4.41 1.55 3.54
N LEU A 86 -3.37 1.20 4.28
CA LEU A 86 -3.33 1.34 5.73
C LEU A 86 -2.21 2.29 6.10
N THR A 87 -2.48 3.21 7.02
CA THR A 87 -1.46 4.10 7.59
C THR A 87 -1.79 4.43 9.03
N ALA A 88 -0.85 5.03 9.74
CA ALA A 88 -1.05 5.46 11.11
C ALA A 88 -0.85 6.98 11.21
N GLU A 89 -1.68 7.64 12.01
CA GLU A 89 -1.68 9.11 12.10
C GLU A 89 -0.34 9.68 12.59
N SER A 90 0.30 8.98 13.54
CA SER A 90 1.59 9.38 14.15
C SER A 90 2.76 8.53 13.66
N ASP A 91 2.73 8.07 12.42
CA ASP A 91 3.84 7.32 11.84
C ASP A 91 5.06 8.25 11.63
N ALA A 92 6.03 8.13 12.54
CA ALA A 92 7.27 8.92 12.49
C ALA A 92 8.33 8.31 11.56
N ARG A 93 8.09 7.15 10.98
CA ARG A 93 9.03 6.47 10.08
C ARG A 93 8.67 6.72 8.62
N VAL A 94 7.43 6.43 8.24
CA VAL A 94 6.89 6.69 6.90
C VAL A 94 5.69 7.62 7.03
N ASP A 95 5.84 8.85 6.60
CA ASP A 95 4.81 9.87 6.75
C ASP A 95 3.46 9.42 6.15
N PRO A 96 2.35 9.58 6.88
CA PRO A 96 1.00 9.22 6.40
C PRO A 96 0.59 9.91 5.08
N MET A 97 1.26 10.99 4.73
CA MET A 97 1.10 11.69 3.46
C MET A 97 1.20 10.74 2.27
N HIS A 98 2.12 9.77 2.31
CA HIS A 98 2.30 8.79 1.24
C HIS A 98 1.02 8.02 0.94
N ALA A 99 0.41 7.42 1.96
CA ALA A 99 -0.84 6.67 1.81
C ALA A 99 -2.01 7.57 1.42
N ARG A 100 -2.14 8.75 2.06
CA ARG A 100 -3.22 9.71 1.81
C ARG A 100 -3.20 10.24 0.38
N LYS A 101 -2.05 10.69 -0.11
CA LYS A 101 -1.89 11.17 -1.49
C LYS A 101 -2.17 10.08 -2.51
N PHE A 102 -1.65 8.89 -2.26
CA PHE A 102 -1.78 7.78 -3.17
C PHE A 102 -3.23 7.29 -3.26
N ALA A 103 -3.95 7.20 -2.12
CA ALA A 103 -5.38 6.88 -2.10
C ALA A 103 -6.19 7.89 -2.92
N ALA A 104 -5.99 9.18 -2.69
CA ALA A 104 -6.67 10.25 -3.42
C ALA A 104 -6.39 10.16 -4.93
N ARG A 105 -5.12 9.97 -5.32
CA ARG A 105 -4.72 9.87 -6.72
C ARG A 105 -5.29 8.65 -7.42
N LEU A 106 -5.31 7.50 -6.75
CA LEU A 106 -5.93 6.27 -7.28
C LEU A 106 -7.44 6.44 -7.47
N SER A 107 -8.12 7.01 -6.47
CA SER A 107 -9.57 7.23 -6.52
C SER A 107 -10.00 8.16 -7.64
N GLU A 108 -9.21 9.19 -7.91
CA GLU A 108 -9.47 10.13 -9.02
C GLU A 108 -9.18 9.50 -10.39
N ALA A 109 -8.12 8.68 -10.48
CA ALA A 109 -7.63 8.15 -11.74
C ALA A 109 -8.38 6.92 -12.24
N THR A 110 -8.94 6.10 -11.33
CA THR A 110 -9.51 4.81 -11.71
C THR A 110 -10.80 4.96 -12.51
N SER A 111 -10.91 4.23 -13.62
CA SER A 111 -12.17 4.05 -14.34
C SER A 111 -12.91 2.77 -13.93
N GLY A 112 -12.33 1.99 -13.02
CA GLY A 112 -12.92 0.76 -12.49
C GLY A 112 -13.87 1.04 -11.32
N HIS A 113 -14.65 0.03 -10.94
CA HIS A 113 -15.58 0.07 -9.79
C HIS A 113 -15.03 -0.64 -8.55
N ALA A 114 -13.81 -1.16 -8.62
CA ALA A 114 -13.18 -1.80 -7.49
C ALA A 114 -12.89 -0.77 -6.37
N PRO A 115 -13.13 -1.09 -5.09
CA PRO A 115 -12.97 -0.12 -4.01
C PRO A 115 -11.51 0.28 -3.80
N ILE A 116 -11.28 1.57 -3.64
CA ILE A 116 -10.02 2.14 -3.15
C ILE A 116 -10.30 2.66 -1.74
N LEU A 117 -9.78 1.96 -0.74
CA LEU A 117 -10.04 2.22 0.67
C LEU A 117 -8.78 2.74 1.36
N LEU A 118 -8.94 3.70 2.24
CA LEU A 118 -7.89 4.21 3.12
C LEU A 118 -8.34 4.08 4.58
N HIS A 119 -7.57 3.31 5.35
CA HIS A 119 -7.71 3.26 6.79
C HIS A 119 -6.55 4.02 7.44
N VAL A 120 -6.86 4.96 8.30
CA VAL A 120 -5.90 5.74 9.09
C VAL A 120 -6.09 5.38 10.55
N GLU A 121 -5.14 4.64 11.12
CA GLU A 121 -5.21 4.27 12.53
C GLU A 121 -4.85 5.47 13.43
N PRO A 122 -5.77 5.96 14.25
CA PRO A 122 -5.49 7.07 15.14
C PRO A 122 -4.54 6.64 16.26
N GLN A 123 -3.69 7.57 16.72
CA GLN A 123 -2.78 7.38 17.85
C GLN A 123 -1.84 6.16 17.73
N ALA A 124 -1.47 5.78 16.51
CA ALA A 124 -0.56 4.67 16.24
C ALA A 124 0.65 5.15 15.43
N GLY A 125 1.78 4.45 15.64
CA GLY A 125 3.02 4.63 14.87
C GLY A 125 3.21 3.55 13.80
N HIS A 126 4.43 3.40 13.29
CA HIS A 126 4.81 2.52 12.17
C HIS A 126 4.62 1.01 12.40
N GLY A 127 3.99 0.61 13.48
CA GLY A 127 3.72 -0.80 13.80
C GLY A 127 4.31 -1.25 15.13
N ALA A 128 5.48 -0.74 15.54
CA ALA A 128 6.04 -1.04 16.84
C ALA A 128 5.21 -0.37 17.96
N GLY A 129 4.94 -1.13 19.04
CA GLY A 129 4.22 -0.60 20.20
C GLY A 129 2.70 -0.54 20.08
N LYS A 130 2.09 -1.03 19.00
CA LYS A 130 0.63 -1.15 18.90
C LYS A 130 0.09 -2.10 19.97
N PRO A 131 -0.99 -1.74 20.71
CA PRO A 131 -1.70 -2.68 21.58
C PRO A 131 -2.14 -3.93 20.78
N ARG A 132 -2.17 -5.08 21.45
CA ARG A 132 -2.53 -6.36 20.81
C ARG A 132 -3.93 -6.34 20.19
N SER A 133 -4.89 -5.67 20.84
CA SER A 133 -6.25 -5.48 20.29
C SER A 133 -6.23 -4.77 18.92
N LYS A 134 -5.46 -3.70 18.81
CA LYS A 134 -5.29 -2.95 17.56
C LYS A 134 -4.62 -3.75 16.45
N GLN A 135 -3.67 -4.61 16.81
CA GLN A 135 -3.04 -5.53 15.85
C GLN A 135 -4.06 -6.56 15.33
N ILE A 136 -4.93 -7.08 16.22
CA ILE A 136 -5.98 -8.02 15.83
C ILE A 136 -7.01 -7.35 14.93
N GLU A 137 -7.47 -6.13 15.26
CA GLU A 137 -8.40 -5.35 14.44
C GLU A 137 -7.82 -5.12 13.03
N GLU A 138 -6.58 -4.65 12.93
CA GLU A 138 -5.92 -4.43 11.65
C GLU A 138 -5.77 -5.72 10.82
N LEU A 139 -5.45 -6.83 11.45
CA LEU A 139 -5.39 -8.13 10.78
C LEU A 139 -6.78 -8.57 10.30
N ALA A 140 -7.81 -8.38 11.13
CA ALA A 140 -9.18 -8.69 10.76
C ALA A 140 -9.63 -7.88 9.54
N ASP A 141 -9.35 -6.58 9.51
CA ASP A 141 -9.67 -5.70 8.37
C ASP A 141 -8.96 -6.16 7.08
N ARG A 142 -7.67 -6.49 7.16
CA ARG A 142 -6.89 -6.99 6.03
C ARG A 142 -7.46 -8.29 5.46
N TRP A 143 -7.72 -9.26 6.33
CA TRP A 143 -8.25 -10.56 5.92
C TRP A 143 -9.68 -10.46 5.41
N SER A 144 -10.55 -9.66 6.06
CA SER A 144 -11.92 -9.41 5.61
C SER A 144 -11.93 -8.79 4.21
N PHE A 145 -11.08 -7.79 3.98
CA PHE A 145 -10.91 -7.18 2.67
C PHE A 145 -10.47 -8.20 1.61
N LEU A 146 -9.44 -9.00 1.92
CA LEU A 146 -8.93 -10.01 0.99
C LEU A 146 -9.97 -11.09 0.69
N PHE A 147 -10.67 -11.59 1.70
CA PHE A 147 -11.70 -12.62 1.50
C PHE A 147 -12.86 -12.10 0.65
N ALA A 148 -13.35 -10.91 0.95
CA ALA A 148 -14.42 -10.28 0.19
C ALA A 148 -14.01 -10.04 -1.29
N THR A 149 -12.80 -9.51 -1.51
CA THR A 149 -12.35 -9.12 -2.86
C THR A 149 -11.88 -10.29 -3.71
N LEU A 150 -11.30 -11.33 -3.10
CA LEU A 150 -10.89 -12.55 -3.80
C LEU A 150 -12.03 -13.55 -3.97
N GLY A 151 -13.19 -13.30 -3.34
CA GLY A 151 -14.34 -14.17 -3.39
C GLY A 151 -14.13 -15.49 -2.65
N LEU A 152 -13.35 -15.46 -1.57
CA LEU A 152 -13.16 -16.61 -0.67
C LEU A 152 -14.36 -16.71 0.27
N ARG A 153 -14.89 -17.94 0.46
CA ARG A 153 -15.97 -18.22 1.39
C ARG A 153 -15.45 -19.10 2.52
N ASP A 154 -16.12 -19.07 3.68
CA ASP A 154 -15.78 -19.93 4.81
C ASP A 154 -15.75 -21.44 4.46
N ALA A 155 -16.55 -21.85 3.49
CA ALA A 155 -16.56 -23.22 2.98
C ALA A 155 -15.23 -23.60 2.30
N ASP A 156 -14.61 -22.68 1.57
CA ASP A 156 -13.36 -22.93 0.83
C ASP A 156 -12.16 -23.10 1.78
N VAL A 157 -12.27 -22.62 3.02
CA VAL A 157 -11.23 -22.73 4.06
C VAL A 157 -11.33 -24.08 4.76
N LYS A 158 -12.54 -24.59 4.99
CA LYS A 158 -12.78 -25.84 5.74
C LYS A 158 -12.46 -27.11 4.92
N GLU A 159 -12.58 -27.07 3.60
CA GLU A 159 -12.26 -28.23 2.75
C GLU A 159 -10.77 -28.58 2.70
N LYS A 160 -9.90 -27.61 2.90
CA LYS A 160 -8.44 -27.85 2.88
C LYS A 160 -7.90 -28.45 4.17
N ASP A 161 -8.56 -28.26 5.31
CA ASP A 161 -8.15 -28.85 6.60
C ASP A 161 -8.53 -30.34 6.72
N GLN A 162 -9.35 -30.88 5.82
CA GLN A 162 -9.76 -32.29 5.85
C GLN A 162 -8.93 -33.19 4.92
N THR A 163 -7.88 -32.63 4.27
CA THR A 163 -7.08 -33.35 3.27
C THR A 163 -5.59 -33.49 3.67
N VAL A 164 -5.30 -33.52 4.97
CA VAL A 164 -3.95 -33.81 5.50
C VAL A 164 -3.99 -35.08 6.35
#